data_bf29a16fde6a7a3164aa31a241a5171b
#
_entry.id   bf29a16fde6a7a3164aa31a241a5171b
#
_cell.length_a   1.000
_cell.length_b   1.000
_cell.length_c   1.000
_cell.angle_alpha   90.00
_cell.angle_beta   90.00
_cell.angle_gamma   90.00
#
_symmetry.space_group_name_H-M   'P 1'
#
loop_
_entity.id
_entity.type
_entity.pdbx_description
1 polymer ?
#
loop_
_entity_poly.entity_id
_entity_poly.type
_entity_poly.pdbx_seq_one_letter_code
_entity_poly.pdbx_strand_id
1 'polypeptide(L)'
;MSEKMKVGILGGTGMVGQRFISLLENHPWFEVTTIAASPRSAGKTYAEAVGDRWKMDTPMPEAVKNIVVMNVNEVEKVASEVDFVFSAVDMTKDEIKKIEEDYAKTETPVVSNNSAHRWTPDVPMVVPEINPEHMKVIDFQKKRLGTTRGFVAVKPNCSIQSYAPVLTAWKEFEPYEVVATTYQAISGAGKTFKDWPEMVGNIIPYIGGEEEKSEKEPLRIWGKIEDGVIVPATSPVITCQCIRVPVLNGHTAAVFVKFKKKPTKEQLIEKLVSFKGLPQELELPSAPKQFIQYLEEDNRPQVALDVNFENGMGISVGRLREDTVYDWKFVGLSHNTVRGAAGGAVLCAELLKAQGYITKK
;
A
#
# COMPACT_ATOMS: atom_id res chain seq x y z
N MET A 1 23.67 7.40 -17.14
CA MET A 1 22.51 7.11 -16.29
C MET A 1 21.44 8.13 -16.61
N SER A 2 20.19 7.72 -16.86
CA SER A 2 19.10 8.68 -17.07
C SER A 2 18.92 9.48 -15.77
N GLU A 3 18.69 10.77 -15.90
CA GLU A 3 18.41 11.66 -14.77
C GLU A 3 17.16 11.17 -14.02
N LYS A 4 17.25 11.05 -12.69
CA LYS A 4 16.14 10.61 -11.85
C LYS A 4 14.95 11.59 -11.92
N MET A 5 13.75 11.08 -11.66
CA MET A 5 12.56 11.92 -11.53
C MET A 5 12.54 12.60 -10.16
N LYS A 6 12.18 13.87 -10.15
CA LYS A 6 12.04 14.67 -8.92
C LYS A 6 10.73 14.35 -8.25
N VAL A 7 10.80 13.95 -6.99
CA VAL A 7 9.62 13.49 -6.22
C VAL A 7 9.38 14.39 -5.02
N GLY A 8 8.13 14.77 -4.82
CA GLY A 8 7.65 15.43 -3.62
C GLY A 8 6.99 14.44 -2.66
N ILE A 9 7.20 14.63 -1.36
CA ILE A 9 6.52 13.88 -0.31
C ILE A 9 5.56 14.82 0.42
N LEU A 10 4.26 14.64 0.20
CA LEU A 10 3.22 15.37 0.91
C LEU A 10 2.91 14.65 2.23
N GLY A 11 3.02 15.36 3.36
CA GLY A 11 2.92 14.76 4.68
C GLY A 11 4.22 14.09 5.14
N GLY A 12 5.37 14.59 4.68
CA GLY A 12 6.68 13.96 4.89
C GLY A 12 7.14 13.84 6.35
N THR A 13 6.55 14.57 7.28
CA THR A 13 6.93 14.54 8.71
C THR A 13 6.23 13.43 9.50
N GLY A 14 5.15 12.84 8.99
CA GLY A 14 4.45 11.70 9.59
C GLY A 14 5.17 10.36 9.34
N MET A 15 4.75 9.30 10.03
CA MET A 15 5.39 7.98 9.95
C MET A 15 5.43 7.42 8.51
N VAL A 16 4.34 7.53 7.76
CA VAL A 16 4.30 7.04 6.36
C VAL A 16 5.19 7.90 5.46
N GLY A 17 5.19 9.21 5.63
CA GLY A 17 6.09 10.11 4.92
C GLY A 17 7.56 9.81 5.18
N GLN A 18 7.92 9.54 6.43
CA GLN A 18 9.27 9.08 6.81
C GLN A 18 9.62 7.74 6.15
N ARG A 19 8.67 6.82 6.05
CA ARG A 19 8.87 5.53 5.37
C ARG A 19 9.12 5.73 3.87
N PHE A 20 8.39 6.62 3.20
CA PHE A 20 8.70 6.99 1.81
C PHE A 20 10.14 7.49 1.65
N ILE A 21 10.55 8.42 2.50
CA ILE A 21 11.89 8.99 2.46
C ILE A 21 12.97 7.93 2.67
N SER A 22 12.76 7.02 3.63
CA SER A 22 13.68 5.91 3.89
C SER A 22 13.77 4.95 2.69
N LEU A 23 12.64 4.58 2.08
CA LEU A 23 12.61 3.65 0.93
C LEU A 23 13.15 4.27 -0.36
N LEU A 24 13.07 5.59 -0.51
CA LEU A 24 13.55 6.31 -1.69
C LEU A 24 15.03 6.70 -1.61
N GLU A 25 15.69 6.45 -0.48
CA GLU A 25 17.13 6.61 -0.38
C GLU A 25 17.82 5.70 -1.40
N ASN A 26 18.65 6.30 -2.26
CA ASN A 26 19.34 5.58 -3.35
C ASN A 26 18.42 4.87 -4.37
N HIS A 27 17.14 5.24 -4.45
CA HIS A 27 16.24 4.66 -5.45
C HIS A 27 16.75 4.94 -6.89
N PRO A 28 16.77 3.96 -7.80
CA PRO A 28 17.38 4.13 -9.11
C PRO A 28 16.64 5.10 -10.04
N TRP A 29 15.33 5.28 -9.85
CA TRP A 29 14.49 6.10 -10.73
C TRP A 29 13.98 7.39 -10.11
N PHE A 30 13.89 7.46 -8.79
CA PHE A 30 13.26 8.55 -8.06
C PHE A 30 14.21 9.21 -7.07
N GLU A 31 14.12 10.53 -6.96
CA GLU A 31 14.88 11.32 -5.99
C GLU A 31 13.94 12.25 -5.23
N VAL A 32 13.97 12.20 -3.91
CA VAL A 32 13.20 13.13 -3.07
C VAL A 32 13.88 14.49 -3.10
N THR A 33 13.27 15.43 -3.79
CA THR A 33 13.75 16.82 -3.91
C THR A 33 12.93 17.82 -3.11
N THR A 34 11.69 17.44 -2.76
CA THR A 34 10.73 18.32 -2.10
C THR A 34 9.97 17.58 -1.01
N ILE A 35 9.86 18.18 0.14
CA ILE A 35 9.07 17.68 1.27
C ILE A 35 8.07 18.77 1.64
N ALA A 36 6.79 18.43 1.68
CA ALA A 36 5.74 19.34 2.08
C ALA A 36 4.96 18.77 3.27
N ALA A 37 4.58 19.64 4.19
CA ALA A 37 3.85 19.27 5.39
C ALA A 37 2.92 20.41 5.84
N SER A 38 2.33 20.28 7.02
CA SER A 38 1.46 21.30 7.59
C SER A 38 2.17 22.66 7.74
N PRO A 39 1.42 23.77 7.80
CA PRO A 39 2.01 25.11 8.00
C PRO A 39 2.97 25.20 9.21
N ARG A 40 2.75 24.38 10.25
CA ARG A 40 3.62 24.38 11.45
C ARG A 40 5.04 23.87 11.18
N SER A 41 5.21 23.03 10.19
CA SER A 41 6.50 22.46 9.79
C SER A 41 7.17 23.26 8.68
N ALA A 42 6.40 24.05 7.91
CA ALA A 42 6.90 24.83 6.79
C ALA A 42 7.94 25.86 7.20
N GLY A 43 8.97 26.04 6.36
CA GLY A 43 10.08 26.96 6.59
C GLY A 43 11.22 26.42 7.45
N LYS A 44 11.07 25.26 8.07
CA LYS A 44 12.12 24.56 8.81
C LYS A 44 12.86 23.58 7.90
N THR A 45 14.12 23.26 8.19
CA THR A 45 14.75 22.10 7.56
C THR A 45 14.02 20.82 7.96
N TYR A 46 14.09 19.79 7.13
CA TYR A 46 13.42 18.53 7.43
C TYR A 46 13.88 17.93 8.77
N ALA A 47 15.18 17.98 9.05
CA ALA A 47 15.73 17.53 10.32
C ALA A 47 15.13 18.29 11.52
N GLU A 48 14.99 19.61 11.43
CA GLU A 48 14.35 20.44 12.47
C GLU A 48 12.85 20.16 12.58
N ALA A 49 12.17 19.99 11.47
CA ALA A 49 10.71 19.74 11.43
C ALA A 49 10.35 18.37 12.04
N VAL A 50 11.18 17.36 11.85
CA VAL A 50 11.00 16.02 12.43
C VAL A 50 11.52 15.97 13.88
N GLY A 51 12.69 16.54 14.15
CA GLY A 51 13.31 16.53 15.47
C GLY A 51 13.52 15.09 15.97
N ASP A 52 13.10 14.82 17.19
CA ASP A 52 13.19 13.50 17.85
C ASP A 52 12.08 12.52 17.42
N ARG A 53 11.20 12.92 16.49
CA ARG A 53 10.07 12.10 16.01
C ARG A 53 10.42 11.20 14.82
N TRP A 54 11.69 11.02 14.49
CA TRP A 54 12.10 10.02 13.49
C TRP A 54 11.79 8.61 14.01
N LYS A 55 10.98 7.86 13.28
CA LYS A 55 10.42 6.56 13.72
C LYS A 55 10.94 5.36 12.93
N MET A 56 11.85 5.60 11.99
CA MET A 56 12.42 4.52 11.18
C MET A 56 13.60 3.86 11.89
N ASP A 57 13.85 2.58 11.59
CA ASP A 57 14.95 1.81 12.14
C ASP A 57 16.30 2.23 11.55
N THR A 58 16.29 2.83 10.35
CA THR A 58 17.45 3.39 9.67
C THR A 58 17.62 4.88 10.01
N PRO A 59 18.83 5.43 10.00
CA PRO A 59 19.04 6.86 10.15
C PRO A 59 18.30 7.67 9.09
N MET A 60 17.98 8.92 9.41
CA MET A 60 17.45 9.86 8.42
C MET A 60 18.48 10.07 7.31
N PRO A 61 18.10 9.89 6.02
CA PRO A 61 19.02 10.09 4.90
C PRO A 61 19.64 11.49 4.89
N GLU A 62 20.96 11.57 4.69
CA GLU A 62 21.67 12.86 4.68
C GLU A 62 21.15 13.82 3.61
N ALA A 63 20.77 13.28 2.44
CA ALA A 63 20.29 14.08 1.30
C ALA A 63 19.04 14.90 1.60
N VAL A 64 18.21 14.48 2.58
CA VAL A 64 16.95 15.17 2.88
C VAL A 64 17.00 16.07 4.11
N LYS A 65 18.01 15.93 4.97
CA LYS A 65 18.09 16.65 6.26
C LYS A 65 17.93 18.15 6.13
N ASN A 66 18.53 18.74 5.10
CA ASN A 66 18.58 20.19 4.88
C ASN A 66 17.50 20.69 3.90
N ILE A 67 16.63 19.82 3.39
CA ILE A 67 15.49 20.26 2.58
C ILE A 67 14.58 21.12 3.44
N VAL A 68 14.30 22.34 2.98
CA VAL A 68 13.34 23.22 3.65
C VAL A 68 11.93 22.72 3.37
N VAL A 69 11.20 22.38 4.42
CA VAL A 69 9.83 21.87 4.33
C VAL A 69 8.93 22.97 3.79
N MET A 70 8.17 22.65 2.74
CA MET A 70 7.20 23.55 2.12
C MET A 70 5.82 23.38 2.78
N ASN A 71 4.98 24.39 2.67
CA ASN A 71 3.59 24.29 3.09
C ASN A 71 2.82 23.48 2.04
N VAL A 72 2.21 22.38 2.44
CA VAL A 72 1.46 21.47 1.54
C VAL A 72 0.27 22.18 0.85
N ASN A 73 -0.27 23.24 1.45
CA ASN A 73 -1.36 24.02 0.87
C ASN A 73 -0.91 25.01 -0.23
N GLU A 74 0.40 25.24 -0.38
CA GLU A 74 0.96 26.02 -1.50
C GLU A 74 1.12 25.12 -2.74
N VAL A 75 0.00 24.61 -3.24
CA VAL A 75 -0.06 23.52 -4.24
C VAL A 75 0.77 23.83 -5.48
N GLU A 76 0.56 24.97 -6.12
CA GLU A 76 1.26 25.36 -7.35
C GLU A 76 2.79 25.47 -7.14
N LYS A 77 3.19 26.02 -6.01
CA LYS A 77 4.59 26.19 -5.66
C LYS A 77 5.28 24.84 -5.46
N VAL A 78 4.67 23.93 -4.68
CA VAL A 78 5.21 22.58 -4.48
C VAL A 78 5.22 21.82 -5.81
N ALA A 79 4.14 21.87 -6.57
CA ALA A 79 4.01 21.18 -7.85
C ALA A 79 5.04 21.64 -8.90
N SER A 80 5.48 22.90 -8.86
CA SER A 80 6.50 23.41 -9.79
C SER A 80 7.88 22.78 -9.60
N GLU A 81 8.16 22.24 -8.41
CA GLU A 81 9.47 21.70 -8.05
C GLU A 81 9.64 20.20 -8.39
N VAL A 82 8.55 19.51 -8.75
CA VAL A 82 8.53 18.05 -8.83
C VAL A 82 7.88 17.52 -10.11
N ASP A 83 8.23 16.29 -10.48
CA ASP A 83 7.60 15.56 -11.58
C ASP A 83 6.28 14.90 -11.12
N PHE A 84 6.24 14.38 -9.91
CA PHE A 84 5.05 13.81 -9.27
C PHE A 84 5.20 13.81 -7.75
N VAL A 85 4.14 13.46 -7.03
CA VAL A 85 4.16 13.41 -5.56
C VAL A 85 3.63 12.09 -5.01
N PHE A 86 4.17 11.67 -3.87
CA PHE A 86 3.51 10.73 -2.97
C PHE A 86 2.73 11.49 -1.91
N SER A 87 1.51 11.04 -1.62
CA SER A 87 0.66 11.68 -0.61
C SER A 87 0.46 10.78 0.61
N ALA A 88 0.82 11.32 1.76
CA ALA A 88 0.60 10.77 3.10
C ALA A 88 0.13 11.87 4.07
N VAL A 89 -0.68 12.80 3.59
CA VAL A 89 -1.21 13.90 4.38
C VAL A 89 -2.19 13.41 5.44
N ASP A 90 -2.22 14.09 6.57
CA ASP A 90 -3.12 13.82 7.69
C ASP A 90 -4.14 14.96 7.81
N MET A 91 -5.29 14.77 7.24
CA MET A 91 -6.40 15.73 7.15
C MET A 91 -7.72 14.95 7.13
N THR A 92 -8.86 15.65 7.13
CA THR A 92 -10.17 15.01 6.89
C THR A 92 -10.22 14.43 5.48
N LYS A 93 -11.09 13.42 5.26
CA LYS A 93 -11.23 12.78 3.94
C LYS A 93 -11.55 13.78 2.83
N ASP A 94 -12.40 14.76 3.11
CA ASP A 94 -12.79 15.75 2.11
C ASP A 94 -11.65 16.72 1.78
N GLU A 95 -10.87 17.12 2.77
CA GLU A 95 -9.65 17.91 2.56
C GLU A 95 -8.60 17.14 1.76
N ILE A 96 -8.41 15.84 2.06
CA ILE A 96 -7.49 14.99 1.30
C ILE A 96 -7.94 14.86 -0.16
N LYS A 97 -9.22 14.59 -0.41
CA LYS A 97 -9.75 14.52 -1.78
C LYS A 97 -9.47 15.80 -2.54
N LYS A 98 -9.77 16.93 -1.90
CA LYS A 98 -9.58 18.25 -2.52
C LYS A 98 -8.10 18.51 -2.84
N ILE A 99 -7.21 18.35 -1.88
CA ILE A 99 -5.80 18.70 -2.06
C ILE A 99 -5.11 17.77 -3.07
N GLU A 100 -5.42 16.47 -3.06
CA GLU A 100 -4.87 15.52 -4.03
C GLU A 100 -5.35 15.82 -5.46
N GLU A 101 -6.63 16.21 -5.66
CA GLU A 101 -7.11 16.68 -6.96
C GLU A 101 -6.53 18.05 -7.35
N ASP A 102 -6.32 18.96 -6.41
CA ASP A 102 -5.68 20.24 -6.69
C ASP A 102 -4.24 20.03 -7.21
N TYR A 103 -3.46 19.11 -6.60
CA TYR A 103 -2.16 18.73 -7.16
C TYR A 103 -2.28 18.12 -8.56
N ALA A 104 -3.21 17.20 -8.77
CA ALA A 104 -3.43 16.59 -10.09
C ALA A 104 -3.76 17.65 -11.15
N LYS A 105 -4.57 18.66 -10.82
CA LYS A 105 -4.94 19.76 -11.74
C LYS A 105 -3.76 20.66 -12.10
N THR A 106 -2.68 20.69 -11.34
CA THR A 106 -1.41 21.33 -11.73
C THR A 106 -0.57 20.49 -12.68
N GLU A 107 -1.12 19.45 -13.28
CA GLU A 107 -0.42 18.46 -14.11
C GLU A 107 0.63 17.64 -13.34
N THR A 108 0.44 17.49 -12.01
CA THR A 108 1.32 16.72 -11.13
C THR A 108 0.61 15.44 -10.71
N PRO A 109 1.04 14.26 -11.20
CA PRO A 109 0.49 12.98 -10.74
C PRO A 109 0.65 12.80 -9.23
N VAL A 110 -0.37 12.22 -8.60
CA VAL A 110 -0.40 11.91 -7.16
C VAL A 110 -0.51 10.41 -6.98
N VAL A 111 0.43 9.80 -6.29
CA VAL A 111 0.34 8.41 -5.83
C VAL A 111 0.09 8.43 -4.33
N SER A 112 -1.13 8.07 -3.93
CA SER A 112 -1.59 8.28 -2.56
C SER A 112 -1.60 7.01 -1.72
N ASN A 113 -1.13 7.14 -0.48
CA ASN A 113 -1.32 6.15 0.56
C ASN A 113 -2.66 6.30 1.30
N ASN A 114 -3.35 7.44 1.13
CA ASN A 114 -4.55 7.77 1.85
C ASN A 114 -5.79 7.03 1.34
N SER A 115 -6.80 6.89 2.20
CA SER A 115 -8.03 6.19 1.87
C SER A 115 -9.08 7.05 1.16
N ALA A 116 -8.88 8.37 1.09
CA ALA A 116 -9.90 9.31 0.66
C ALA A 116 -10.45 9.03 -0.76
N HIS A 117 -9.57 8.72 -1.71
CA HIS A 117 -9.93 8.44 -3.10
C HIS A 117 -10.12 6.95 -3.44
N ARG A 118 -10.03 6.03 -2.48
CA ARG A 118 -10.12 4.58 -2.78
C ARG A 118 -11.44 4.18 -3.43
N TRP A 119 -12.51 4.94 -3.19
CA TRP A 119 -13.85 4.67 -3.75
C TRP A 119 -14.29 5.70 -4.80
N THR A 120 -13.43 6.62 -5.17
CA THR A 120 -13.70 7.52 -6.31
C THR A 120 -13.73 6.68 -7.59
N PRO A 121 -14.82 6.73 -8.38
CA PRO A 121 -15.07 5.74 -9.44
C PRO A 121 -13.97 5.63 -10.50
N ASP A 122 -13.33 6.73 -10.88
CA ASP A 122 -12.29 6.82 -11.90
C ASP A 122 -10.86 6.92 -11.32
N VAL A 123 -10.70 6.66 -10.02
CA VAL A 123 -9.38 6.57 -9.39
C VAL A 123 -8.97 5.10 -9.25
N PRO A 124 -7.85 4.66 -9.85
CA PRO A 124 -7.40 3.29 -9.71
C PRO A 124 -6.84 3.05 -8.30
N MET A 125 -7.33 1.98 -7.66
CA MET A 125 -6.77 1.44 -6.42
C MET A 125 -6.00 0.18 -6.75
N VAL A 126 -4.67 0.24 -6.68
CA VAL A 126 -3.80 -0.74 -7.34
C VAL A 126 -2.95 -1.52 -6.34
N VAL A 127 -2.99 -2.85 -6.50
CA VAL A 127 -1.93 -3.76 -6.09
C VAL A 127 -1.20 -4.15 -7.38
N PRO A 128 0.04 -3.70 -7.61
CA PRO A 128 0.69 -3.80 -8.92
C PRO A 128 0.75 -5.21 -9.51
N GLU A 129 0.85 -6.24 -8.66
CA GLU A 129 0.86 -7.64 -9.08
C GLU A 129 -0.52 -8.20 -9.41
N ILE A 130 -1.61 -7.51 -9.03
CA ILE A 130 -2.98 -8.06 -9.12
C ILE A 130 -3.79 -7.41 -10.23
N ASN A 131 -3.86 -6.08 -10.25
CA ASN A 131 -4.79 -5.34 -11.11
C ASN A 131 -4.16 -4.15 -11.85
N PRO A 132 -3.00 -4.33 -12.51
CA PRO A 132 -2.33 -3.24 -13.23
C PRO A 132 -3.21 -2.65 -14.35
N GLU A 133 -4.14 -3.42 -14.92
CA GLU A 133 -5.08 -2.97 -15.95
C GLU A 133 -6.05 -1.88 -15.48
N HIS A 134 -6.27 -1.76 -14.16
CA HIS A 134 -7.08 -0.66 -13.61
C HIS A 134 -6.46 0.72 -13.85
N MET A 135 -5.15 0.81 -14.12
CA MET A 135 -4.50 2.07 -14.48
C MET A 135 -5.10 2.71 -15.74
N LYS A 136 -5.72 1.94 -16.61
CA LYS A 136 -6.40 2.46 -17.82
C LYS A 136 -7.56 3.42 -17.50
N VAL A 137 -8.12 3.37 -16.29
CA VAL A 137 -9.16 4.30 -15.86
C VAL A 137 -8.64 5.74 -15.74
N ILE A 138 -7.31 5.92 -15.63
CA ILE A 138 -6.64 7.23 -15.54
C ILE A 138 -7.01 8.11 -16.73
N ASP A 139 -7.19 7.55 -17.93
CA ASP A 139 -7.55 8.33 -19.12
C ASP A 139 -8.95 8.97 -18.99
N PHE A 140 -9.86 8.29 -18.31
CA PHE A 140 -11.19 8.84 -18.00
C PHE A 140 -11.12 9.88 -16.88
N GLN A 141 -10.30 9.62 -15.84
CA GLN A 141 -10.07 10.57 -14.77
C GLN A 141 -9.49 11.89 -15.30
N LYS A 142 -8.48 11.83 -16.19
CA LYS A 142 -7.90 13.02 -16.83
C LYS A 142 -8.94 13.84 -17.57
N LYS A 143 -9.89 13.22 -18.27
CA LYS A 143 -11.01 13.91 -18.93
C LYS A 143 -11.87 14.64 -17.90
N ARG A 144 -12.22 14.01 -16.78
CA ARG A 144 -12.99 14.63 -15.71
C ARG A 144 -12.25 15.80 -15.06
N LEU A 145 -10.95 15.65 -14.80
CA LEU A 145 -10.12 16.70 -14.16
C LEU A 145 -9.73 17.82 -15.12
N GLY A 146 -9.84 17.61 -16.44
CA GLY A 146 -9.35 18.54 -17.44
C GLY A 146 -7.82 18.59 -17.54
N THR A 147 -7.15 17.48 -17.27
CA THR A 147 -5.69 17.36 -17.27
C THR A 147 -5.20 16.51 -18.45
N THR A 148 -3.95 16.68 -18.80
CA THR A 148 -3.26 15.83 -19.80
C THR A 148 -2.26 14.89 -19.14
N ARG A 149 -1.68 15.29 -18.02
CA ARG A 149 -0.63 14.58 -17.29
C ARG A 149 -1.04 14.24 -15.85
N GLY A 150 -1.76 15.14 -15.18
CA GLY A 150 -2.13 15.01 -13.78
C GLY A 150 -3.25 14.00 -13.54
N PHE A 151 -3.12 13.20 -12.50
CA PHE A 151 -4.10 12.22 -12.02
C PHE A 151 -3.82 11.83 -10.57
N VAL A 152 -4.75 11.12 -9.95
CA VAL A 152 -4.60 10.47 -8.65
C VAL A 152 -4.69 8.96 -8.84
N ALA A 153 -3.73 8.23 -8.27
CA ALA A 153 -3.79 6.78 -8.10
C ALA A 153 -3.56 6.45 -6.63
N VAL A 154 -4.21 5.42 -6.12
CA VAL A 154 -4.14 5.06 -4.71
C VAL A 154 -3.74 3.60 -4.51
N LYS A 155 -3.13 3.30 -3.38
CA LYS A 155 -2.95 1.94 -2.91
C LYS A 155 -4.07 1.55 -1.92
N PRO A 156 -4.42 0.26 -1.82
CA PRO A 156 -5.44 -0.20 -0.90
C PRO A 156 -4.98 -0.22 0.57
N ASN A 157 -5.88 -0.64 1.46
CA ASN A 157 -5.61 -0.85 2.88
C ASN A 157 -4.47 -1.84 3.11
N CYS A 158 -3.70 -1.62 4.17
CA CYS A 158 -2.54 -2.45 4.50
C CYS A 158 -2.92 -3.88 4.96
N SER A 159 -4.05 -4.06 5.63
CA SER A 159 -4.44 -5.35 6.19
C SER A 159 -4.74 -6.41 5.12
N ILE A 160 -5.28 -6.01 3.97
CA ILE A 160 -5.66 -6.95 2.91
C ILE A 160 -4.45 -7.59 2.21
N GLN A 161 -3.26 -7.00 2.34
CA GLN A 161 -2.05 -7.54 1.70
C GLN A 161 -1.67 -8.93 2.22
N SER A 162 -2.09 -9.29 3.42
CA SER A 162 -1.81 -10.61 4.01
C SER A 162 -2.69 -11.74 3.46
N TYR A 163 -3.78 -11.42 2.72
CA TYR A 163 -4.66 -12.46 2.18
C TYR A 163 -5.22 -12.21 0.77
N ALA A 164 -5.42 -10.98 0.34
CA ALA A 164 -5.94 -10.70 -1.00
C ALA A 164 -5.01 -11.20 -2.13
N PRO A 165 -3.68 -11.05 -2.05
CA PRO A 165 -2.79 -11.66 -3.02
C PRO A 165 -2.87 -13.19 -3.05
N VAL A 166 -3.03 -13.83 -1.89
CA VAL A 166 -3.18 -15.28 -1.76
C VAL A 166 -4.44 -15.76 -2.48
N LEU A 167 -5.57 -15.12 -2.21
CA LEU A 167 -6.85 -15.44 -2.88
C LEU A 167 -6.77 -15.15 -4.39
N THR A 168 -6.01 -14.16 -4.82
CA THR A 168 -5.75 -13.88 -6.24
C THR A 168 -4.99 -15.01 -6.91
N ALA A 169 -3.98 -15.56 -6.27
CA ALA A 169 -3.23 -16.71 -6.77
C ALA A 169 -4.13 -17.95 -6.97
N TRP A 170 -5.20 -18.04 -6.18
CA TRP A 170 -6.17 -19.14 -6.22
C TRP A 170 -7.44 -18.85 -7.03
N LYS A 171 -7.48 -17.75 -7.80
CA LYS A 171 -8.67 -17.30 -8.52
C LYS A 171 -9.27 -18.36 -9.46
N GLU A 172 -8.46 -19.22 -10.08
CA GLU A 172 -8.95 -20.28 -10.97
C GLU A 172 -9.81 -21.32 -10.26
N PHE A 173 -9.64 -21.50 -8.94
CA PHE A 173 -10.47 -22.40 -8.13
C PHE A 173 -11.75 -21.75 -7.64
N GLU A 174 -11.99 -20.49 -7.99
CA GLU A 174 -13.20 -19.74 -7.68
C GLU A 174 -13.54 -19.71 -6.18
N PRO A 175 -12.70 -19.06 -5.33
CA PRO A 175 -13.06 -18.82 -3.94
C PRO A 175 -14.37 -18.02 -3.88
N TYR A 176 -15.33 -18.42 -3.04
CA TYR A 176 -16.64 -17.77 -2.98
C TYR A 176 -17.11 -17.36 -1.59
N GLU A 177 -16.61 -17.98 -0.53
CA GLU A 177 -16.82 -17.57 0.86
C GLU A 177 -15.49 -17.52 1.59
N VAL A 178 -15.22 -16.39 2.25
CA VAL A 178 -13.97 -16.12 2.98
C VAL A 178 -14.29 -15.55 4.35
N VAL A 179 -13.69 -16.13 5.38
CA VAL A 179 -13.67 -15.57 6.73
C VAL A 179 -12.23 -15.23 7.07
N ALA A 180 -11.98 -13.97 7.41
CA ALA A 180 -10.65 -13.51 7.79
C ALA A 180 -10.67 -12.85 9.17
N THR A 181 -9.65 -13.11 9.96
CA THR A 181 -9.35 -12.33 11.16
C THR A 181 -7.96 -11.75 11.00
N THR A 182 -7.85 -10.44 11.09
CA THR A 182 -6.54 -9.76 10.98
C THR A 182 -6.02 -9.38 12.35
N TYR A 183 -4.75 -9.62 12.58
CA TYR A 183 -3.99 -9.23 13.76
C TYR A 183 -3.04 -8.12 13.34
N GLN A 184 -3.40 -6.87 13.69
CA GLN A 184 -2.79 -5.67 13.10
C GLN A 184 -1.84 -4.98 14.05
N ALA A 185 -0.64 -4.71 13.54
CA ALA A 185 0.45 -4.03 14.24
C ALA A 185 0.11 -2.56 14.57
N ILE A 186 0.72 -2.04 15.63
CA ILE A 186 0.49 -0.67 16.13
C ILE A 186 1.01 0.41 15.18
N SER A 187 2.02 0.12 14.37
CA SER A 187 2.52 1.08 13.36
C SER A 187 1.48 1.42 12.30
N GLY A 188 0.47 0.57 12.11
CA GLY A 188 -0.69 0.87 11.27
C GLY A 188 -1.51 2.06 11.78
N ALA A 189 -1.42 2.39 13.07
CA ALA A 189 -1.97 3.60 13.67
C ALA A 189 -0.97 4.78 13.72
N GLY A 190 0.19 4.67 13.06
CA GLY A 190 1.24 5.68 13.10
C GLY A 190 1.99 5.76 14.44
N LYS A 191 1.93 4.71 15.26
CA LYS A 191 2.45 4.69 16.63
C LYS A 191 3.54 3.65 16.82
N THR A 192 4.41 3.92 17.79
CA THR A 192 5.35 2.96 18.36
C THR A 192 4.92 2.60 19.79
N PHE A 193 5.57 1.64 20.43
CA PHE A 193 5.31 1.35 21.85
C PHE A 193 5.67 2.52 22.79
N LYS A 194 6.58 3.40 22.36
CA LYS A 194 6.87 4.65 23.09
C LYS A 194 5.68 5.61 23.06
N ASP A 195 5.00 5.71 21.92
CA ASP A 195 3.83 6.57 21.74
C ASP A 195 2.55 5.95 22.35
N TRP A 196 2.52 4.63 22.49
CA TRP A 196 1.35 3.88 22.93
C TRP A 196 1.73 2.72 23.86
N PRO A 197 2.25 3.03 25.07
CA PRO A 197 2.72 2.01 26.03
C PRO A 197 1.62 1.07 26.52
N GLU A 198 0.34 1.49 26.50
CA GLU A 198 -0.80 0.68 26.90
C GLU A 198 -1.05 -0.53 26.00
N MET A 199 -0.42 -0.56 24.82
CA MET A 199 -0.49 -1.71 23.93
C MET A 199 0.42 -2.87 24.35
N VAL A 200 1.39 -2.64 25.21
CA VAL A 200 2.24 -3.72 25.71
C VAL A 200 1.40 -4.72 26.50
N GLY A 201 1.35 -5.97 26.03
CA GLY A 201 0.55 -7.03 26.65
C GLY A 201 -0.96 -6.88 26.49
N ASN A 202 -1.44 -6.03 25.56
CA ASN A 202 -2.86 -5.75 25.34
C ASN A 202 -3.32 -6.10 23.92
N ILE A 203 -4.60 -6.46 23.79
CA ILE A 203 -5.30 -6.68 22.51
C ILE A 203 -6.56 -5.82 22.50
N ILE A 204 -6.76 -5.07 21.41
CA ILE A 204 -7.99 -4.28 21.22
C ILE A 204 -8.81 -4.92 20.10
N PRO A 205 -10.05 -5.38 20.35
CA PRO A 205 -10.87 -6.12 19.37
C PRO A 205 -11.59 -5.20 18.37
N TYR A 206 -11.12 -3.99 18.19
CA TYR A 206 -11.74 -2.99 17.33
C TYR A 206 -10.73 -2.02 16.73
N ILE A 207 -10.81 -1.84 15.42
CA ILE A 207 -10.08 -0.81 14.68
C ILE A 207 -11.11 -0.10 13.79
N GLY A 208 -11.32 1.20 14.01
CA GLY A 208 -12.37 1.98 13.35
C GLY A 208 -12.33 1.89 11.83
N GLY A 209 -13.40 1.34 11.22
CA GLY A 209 -13.57 1.24 9.77
C GLY A 209 -12.69 0.21 9.06
N GLU A 210 -11.86 -0.57 9.78
CA GLU A 210 -10.96 -1.56 9.14
C GLU A 210 -11.71 -2.78 8.60
N GLU A 211 -12.73 -3.26 9.29
CA GLU A 211 -13.51 -4.43 8.84
C GLU A 211 -14.18 -4.16 7.50
N GLU A 212 -14.84 -3.02 7.34
CA GLU A 212 -15.46 -2.64 6.08
C GLU A 212 -14.45 -2.54 4.92
N LYS A 213 -13.27 -1.95 5.15
CA LYS A 213 -12.19 -1.90 4.16
C LYS A 213 -11.72 -3.31 3.80
N SER A 214 -11.52 -4.16 4.80
CA SER A 214 -11.05 -5.54 4.62
C SER A 214 -12.02 -6.41 3.85
N GLU A 215 -13.32 -6.16 3.96
CA GLU A 215 -14.37 -6.88 3.25
C GLU A 215 -14.59 -6.37 1.83
N LYS A 216 -14.47 -5.07 1.58
CA LYS A 216 -14.88 -4.43 0.32
C LYS A 216 -13.70 -4.11 -0.63
N GLU A 217 -12.56 -3.68 -0.12
CA GLU A 217 -11.45 -3.28 -0.99
C GLU A 217 -10.93 -4.42 -1.87
N PRO A 218 -10.82 -5.69 -1.42
CA PRO A 218 -10.47 -6.80 -2.32
C PRO A 218 -11.42 -6.93 -3.52
N LEU A 219 -12.72 -6.73 -3.32
CA LEU A 219 -13.70 -6.80 -4.40
C LEU A 219 -13.49 -5.70 -5.44
N ARG A 220 -13.10 -4.49 -5.02
CA ARG A 220 -12.74 -3.42 -5.95
C ARG A 220 -11.47 -3.75 -6.74
N ILE A 221 -10.46 -4.33 -6.10
CA ILE A 221 -9.22 -4.76 -6.76
C ILE A 221 -9.50 -5.84 -7.81
N TRP A 222 -10.40 -6.77 -7.53
CA TRP A 222 -10.84 -7.81 -8.48
C TRP A 222 -11.95 -7.36 -9.43
N GLY A 223 -12.34 -6.10 -9.36
CA GLY A 223 -13.32 -5.50 -10.25
C GLY A 223 -12.81 -5.30 -11.66
N LYS A 224 -13.59 -4.63 -12.46
CA LYS A 224 -13.27 -4.31 -13.87
C LYS A 224 -13.66 -2.88 -14.21
N ILE A 225 -13.07 -2.35 -15.27
CA ILE A 225 -13.45 -1.05 -15.80
C ILE A 225 -14.67 -1.23 -16.71
N GLU A 226 -15.76 -0.51 -16.42
CA GLU A 226 -16.96 -0.39 -17.25
C GLU A 226 -17.30 1.09 -17.40
N ASP A 227 -17.49 1.55 -18.62
CA ASP A 227 -17.87 2.95 -18.94
C ASP A 227 -17.00 4.01 -18.22
N GLY A 228 -15.70 3.72 -18.08
CA GLY A 228 -14.74 4.67 -17.48
C GLY A 228 -14.73 4.71 -15.95
N VAL A 229 -15.36 3.75 -15.30
CA VAL A 229 -15.36 3.60 -13.84
C VAL A 229 -15.00 2.17 -13.44
N ILE A 230 -14.46 2.01 -12.23
CA ILE A 230 -14.14 0.68 -11.68
C ILE A 230 -15.38 0.15 -10.97
N VAL A 231 -15.93 -0.94 -11.50
CA VAL A 231 -17.06 -1.69 -10.92
C VAL A 231 -16.51 -2.85 -10.09
N PRO A 232 -16.78 -2.91 -8.77
CA PRO A 232 -16.30 -3.99 -7.92
C PRO A 232 -16.83 -5.36 -8.34
N ALA A 233 -16.05 -6.41 -8.08
CA ALA A 233 -16.53 -7.79 -8.17
C ALA A 233 -17.60 -8.05 -7.10
N THR A 234 -18.45 -9.04 -7.34
CA THR A 234 -19.54 -9.46 -6.43
C THR A 234 -19.20 -10.72 -5.64
N SER A 235 -18.08 -11.36 -5.95
CA SER A 235 -17.61 -12.58 -5.31
C SER A 235 -16.08 -12.50 -5.14
N PRO A 236 -15.50 -13.14 -4.11
CA PRO A 236 -16.14 -13.87 -3.01
C PRO A 236 -16.89 -12.96 -2.01
N VAL A 237 -17.77 -13.56 -1.19
CA VAL A 237 -18.27 -12.90 0.02
C VAL A 237 -17.20 -12.99 1.09
N ILE A 238 -16.83 -11.87 1.66
CA ILE A 238 -15.77 -11.76 2.70
C ILE A 238 -16.41 -11.20 3.96
N THR A 239 -16.20 -11.87 5.10
CA THR A 239 -16.41 -11.29 6.43
C THR A 239 -15.09 -11.22 7.17
N CYS A 240 -14.87 -10.14 7.90
CA CYS A 240 -13.59 -9.88 8.55
C CYS A 240 -13.77 -9.35 9.97
N GLN A 241 -12.89 -9.80 10.87
CA GLN A 241 -12.65 -9.16 12.16
C GLN A 241 -11.25 -8.58 12.19
N CYS A 242 -11.10 -7.34 12.65
CA CYS A 242 -9.82 -6.66 12.72
C CYS A 242 -9.43 -6.38 14.16
N ILE A 243 -8.33 -6.97 14.61
CA ILE A 243 -7.84 -6.95 15.98
C ILE A 243 -6.50 -6.23 16.04
N ARG A 244 -6.37 -5.25 16.93
CA ARG A 244 -5.08 -4.61 17.21
C ARG A 244 -4.30 -5.47 18.20
N VAL A 245 -3.06 -5.81 17.86
CA VAL A 245 -2.18 -6.67 18.67
C VAL A 245 -0.89 -5.94 19.04
N PRO A 246 -0.19 -6.36 20.12
CA PRO A 246 1.01 -5.70 20.61
C PRO A 246 2.25 -6.11 19.79
N VAL A 247 2.22 -5.80 18.50
CA VAL A 247 3.28 -6.03 17.51
C VAL A 247 3.60 -4.69 16.87
N LEU A 248 4.88 -4.38 16.68
CA LEU A 248 5.29 -3.11 16.09
C LEU A 248 4.96 -3.04 14.61
N ASN A 249 5.44 -4.00 13.83
CA ASN A 249 5.22 -4.11 12.38
C ASN A 249 4.78 -5.52 12.01
N GLY A 250 4.00 -5.64 10.94
CA GLY A 250 3.51 -6.90 10.41
C GLY A 250 2.03 -7.15 10.74
N HIS A 251 1.22 -7.28 9.68
CA HIS A 251 -0.17 -7.67 9.77
C HIS A 251 -0.30 -9.15 9.41
N THR A 252 -0.84 -9.92 10.34
CA THR A 252 -1.12 -11.35 10.17
C THR A 252 -2.62 -11.54 9.94
N ALA A 253 -3.00 -12.45 9.05
CA ALA A 253 -4.39 -12.85 8.84
C ALA A 253 -4.56 -14.36 9.02
N ALA A 254 -5.56 -14.75 9.80
CA ALA A 254 -6.06 -16.12 9.86
C ALA A 254 -7.29 -16.21 8.96
N VAL A 255 -7.25 -17.09 7.95
CA VAL A 255 -8.23 -17.10 6.86
C VAL A 255 -8.79 -18.49 6.62
N PHE A 256 -10.11 -18.56 6.43
CA PHE A 256 -10.85 -19.73 6.02
C PHE A 256 -11.50 -19.45 4.66
N VAL A 257 -11.46 -20.43 3.75
CA VAL A 257 -11.94 -20.25 2.39
C VAL A 257 -12.67 -21.47 1.85
N LYS A 258 -13.78 -21.22 1.13
CA LYS A 258 -14.50 -22.20 0.32
C LYS A 258 -14.30 -21.91 -1.17
N PHE A 259 -14.14 -22.97 -1.94
CA PHE A 259 -13.96 -22.92 -3.38
C PHE A 259 -15.10 -23.62 -4.12
N LYS A 260 -15.52 -23.07 -5.27
CA LYS A 260 -16.42 -23.78 -6.17
C LYS A 260 -15.75 -24.99 -6.82
N LYS A 261 -14.45 -24.88 -7.10
CA LYS A 261 -13.62 -25.95 -7.65
C LYS A 261 -12.58 -26.30 -6.58
N LYS A 262 -12.90 -27.25 -5.70
CA LYS A 262 -12.04 -27.59 -4.57
C LYS A 262 -10.64 -28.06 -5.05
N PRO A 263 -9.57 -27.32 -4.73
CA PRO A 263 -8.20 -27.69 -5.12
C PRO A 263 -7.58 -28.70 -4.14
N THR A 264 -6.47 -29.32 -4.57
CA THR A 264 -5.58 -30.04 -3.67
C THR A 264 -4.61 -29.07 -2.98
N LYS A 265 -3.98 -29.52 -1.89
CA LYS A 265 -2.95 -28.74 -1.19
C LYS A 265 -1.78 -28.39 -2.11
N GLU A 266 -1.34 -29.35 -2.90
CA GLU A 266 -0.24 -29.21 -3.85
C GLU A 266 -0.54 -28.15 -4.91
N GLN A 267 -1.76 -28.13 -5.44
CA GLN A 267 -2.23 -27.10 -6.40
C GLN A 267 -2.21 -25.73 -5.75
N LEU A 268 -2.69 -25.59 -4.52
CA LEU A 268 -2.68 -24.32 -3.81
C LEU A 268 -1.26 -23.80 -3.57
N ILE A 269 -0.35 -24.65 -3.12
CA ILE A 269 1.06 -24.28 -2.89
C ILE A 269 1.74 -23.88 -4.21
N GLU A 270 1.55 -24.65 -5.27
CA GLU A 270 2.10 -24.35 -6.59
C GLU A 270 1.68 -22.96 -7.06
N LYS A 271 0.39 -22.60 -6.93
CA LYS A 271 -0.11 -21.29 -7.31
C LYS A 271 0.48 -20.14 -6.49
N LEU A 272 0.77 -20.37 -5.22
CA LEU A 272 1.43 -19.36 -4.39
C LEU A 272 2.87 -19.11 -4.83
N VAL A 273 3.67 -20.18 -4.92
CA VAL A 273 5.11 -20.04 -5.17
C VAL A 273 5.44 -19.64 -6.62
N SER A 274 4.56 -19.97 -7.56
CA SER A 274 4.69 -19.60 -8.97
C SER A 274 4.06 -18.27 -9.33
N PHE A 275 3.36 -17.60 -8.40
CA PHE A 275 2.66 -16.36 -8.70
C PHE A 275 3.64 -15.26 -9.12
N LYS A 276 3.43 -14.73 -10.31
CA LYS A 276 4.15 -13.58 -10.85
C LYS A 276 3.16 -12.59 -11.42
N GLY A 277 3.35 -11.32 -11.10
CA GLY A 277 2.62 -10.23 -11.70
C GLY A 277 3.49 -9.40 -12.63
N LEU A 278 2.90 -8.39 -13.23
CA LEU A 278 3.59 -7.48 -14.14
C LEU A 278 4.85 -6.82 -13.54
N PRO A 279 4.89 -6.45 -12.24
CA PRO A 279 6.13 -5.94 -11.63
C PRO A 279 7.31 -6.89 -11.68
N GLN A 280 7.10 -8.20 -11.53
CA GLN A 280 8.13 -9.22 -11.61
C GLN A 280 8.57 -9.42 -13.06
N GLU A 281 7.63 -9.40 -14.02
CA GLU A 281 7.93 -9.49 -15.46
C GLU A 281 8.76 -8.31 -15.96
N LEU A 282 8.47 -7.11 -15.46
CA LEU A 282 9.19 -5.87 -15.80
C LEU A 282 10.44 -5.65 -14.95
N GLU A 283 10.72 -6.52 -13.99
CA GLU A 283 11.86 -6.40 -13.06
C GLU A 283 11.93 -5.00 -12.41
N LEU A 284 10.78 -4.50 -11.93
CA LEU A 284 10.71 -3.17 -11.32
C LEU A 284 11.60 -3.10 -10.07
N PRO A 285 12.23 -1.94 -9.80
CA PRO A 285 13.24 -1.82 -8.73
C PRO A 285 12.80 -2.28 -7.35
N SER A 286 11.56 -2.00 -6.95
CA SER A 286 11.00 -2.40 -5.65
C SER A 286 10.20 -3.71 -5.70
N ALA A 287 10.08 -4.34 -6.87
CA ALA A 287 9.35 -5.60 -7.00
C ALA A 287 10.08 -6.73 -6.27
N PRO A 288 9.39 -7.50 -5.41
CA PRO A 288 9.98 -8.72 -4.86
C PRO A 288 10.26 -9.71 -6.00
N LYS A 289 11.36 -10.42 -5.92
CA LYS A 289 11.69 -11.48 -6.89
C LYS A 289 10.71 -12.64 -6.77
N GLN A 290 10.39 -13.00 -5.54
CA GLN A 290 9.33 -13.95 -5.19
C GLN A 290 8.24 -13.19 -4.41
N PHE A 291 7.05 -13.06 -5.00
CA PHE A 291 5.98 -12.30 -4.37
C PHE A 291 5.39 -13.00 -3.15
N ILE A 292 5.10 -14.30 -3.27
CA ILE A 292 4.52 -15.11 -2.19
C ILE A 292 5.43 -16.29 -1.91
N GLN A 293 5.85 -16.48 -0.65
CA GLN A 293 6.48 -17.70 -0.18
C GLN A 293 5.51 -18.56 0.62
N TYR A 294 5.71 -19.87 0.55
CA TYR A 294 5.02 -20.85 1.38
C TYR A 294 6.00 -21.44 2.41
N LEU A 295 5.58 -21.50 3.67
CA LEU A 295 6.37 -22.03 4.78
C LEU A 295 5.72 -23.30 5.30
N GLU A 296 6.51 -24.39 5.36
CA GLU A 296 6.04 -25.72 5.75
C GLU A 296 5.94 -25.92 7.27
N GLU A 297 6.71 -25.13 8.03
CA GLU A 297 6.80 -25.30 9.47
C GLU A 297 5.48 -24.94 10.17
N ASP A 298 5.07 -25.75 11.13
CA ASP A 298 3.81 -25.61 11.85
C ASP A 298 3.67 -24.30 12.64
N ASN A 299 4.76 -23.65 12.97
CA ASN A 299 4.78 -22.40 13.72
C ASN A 299 5.11 -21.16 12.87
N ARG A 300 4.98 -21.24 11.55
CA ARG A 300 5.26 -20.14 10.62
C ARG A 300 4.02 -19.81 9.77
N PRO A 301 3.84 -18.53 9.33
CA PRO A 301 4.76 -17.40 9.49
C PRO A 301 4.73 -16.78 10.89
N GLN A 302 5.87 -16.27 11.31
CA GLN A 302 6.03 -15.46 12.52
C GLN A 302 6.47 -14.04 12.13
N VAL A 303 5.87 -13.02 12.76
CA VAL A 303 6.26 -11.64 12.50
C VAL A 303 7.77 -11.41 12.67
N ALA A 304 8.33 -11.88 13.79
CA ALA A 304 9.74 -11.70 14.09
C ALA A 304 10.72 -12.34 13.07
N LEU A 305 10.27 -13.37 12.34
CA LEU A 305 11.11 -14.12 11.41
C LEU A 305 10.82 -13.77 9.95
N ASP A 306 9.58 -13.43 9.61
CA ASP A 306 9.09 -13.44 8.24
C ASP A 306 8.63 -12.09 7.70
N VAL A 307 8.44 -11.09 8.56
CA VAL A 307 7.91 -9.78 8.16
C VAL A 307 8.76 -9.07 7.10
N ASN A 308 10.07 -9.32 7.11
CA ASN A 308 11.03 -8.71 6.19
C ASN A 308 11.33 -9.55 4.93
N PHE A 309 10.54 -10.61 4.67
CA PHE A 309 10.69 -11.37 3.44
C PHE A 309 10.65 -10.45 2.21
N GLU A 310 11.63 -10.60 1.30
CA GLU A 310 11.81 -9.71 0.14
C GLU A 310 11.84 -8.22 0.54
N ASN A 311 12.60 -7.88 1.59
CA ASN A 311 12.70 -6.53 2.15
C ASN A 311 11.34 -5.93 2.59
N GLY A 312 10.41 -6.79 3.03
CA GLY A 312 9.05 -6.39 3.42
C GLY A 312 8.07 -6.20 2.26
N MET A 313 8.48 -6.52 1.03
CA MET A 313 7.61 -6.45 -0.15
C MET A 313 6.96 -7.79 -0.50
N GLY A 314 7.43 -8.89 0.04
CA GLY A 314 6.84 -10.22 -0.15
C GLY A 314 5.75 -10.54 0.87
N ILE A 315 4.99 -11.60 0.57
CA ILE A 315 3.93 -12.15 1.41
C ILE A 315 4.36 -13.54 1.87
N SER A 316 4.24 -13.82 3.17
CA SER A 316 4.53 -15.14 3.74
C SER A 316 3.24 -15.87 4.08
N VAL A 317 3.11 -17.09 3.59
CA VAL A 317 1.95 -17.95 3.83
C VAL A 317 2.39 -19.25 4.48
N GLY A 318 1.67 -19.69 5.48
CA GLY A 318 1.88 -20.98 6.11
C GLY A 318 0.60 -21.51 6.71
N ARG A 319 0.70 -22.62 7.44
CA ARG A 319 -0.46 -23.25 8.08
C ARG A 319 -1.59 -23.61 7.11
N LEU A 320 -1.31 -23.89 5.84
CA LEU A 320 -2.29 -24.34 4.85
C LEU A 320 -2.68 -25.79 5.17
N ARG A 321 -3.96 -25.97 5.50
CA ARG A 321 -4.54 -27.27 5.89
C ARG A 321 -6.02 -27.31 5.64
N GLU A 322 -6.58 -28.50 5.49
CA GLU A 322 -8.02 -28.71 5.38
C GLU A 322 -8.74 -28.19 6.64
N ASP A 323 -9.96 -27.72 6.45
CA ASP A 323 -10.83 -27.25 7.53
C ASP A 323 -12.07 -28.14 7.64
N THR A 324 -12.67 -28.17 8.84
CA THR A 324 -13.86 -28.99 9.11
C THR A 324 -15.17 -28.34 8.64
N VAL A 325 -15.19 -27.02 8.49
CA VAL A 325 -16.37 -26.23 8.08
C VAL A 325 -16.20 -25.63 6.69
N TYR A 326 -14.99 -25.12 6.43
CA TYR A 326 -14.57 -24.60 5.13
C TYR A 326 -13.75 -25.64 4.37
N ASP A 327 -13.32 -25.34 3.16
CA ASP A 327 -12.45 -26.27 2.43
C ASP A 327 -11.01 -26.22 2.93
N TRP A 328 -10.46 -25.00 3.05
CA TRP A 328 -9.08 -24.74 3.44
C TRP A 328 -8.97 -23.59 4.41
N LYS A 329 -7.90 -23.59 5.20
CA LYS A 329 -7.51 -22.48 6.07
C LYS A 329 -6.01 -22.28 6.04
N PHE A 330 -5.58 -21.02 6.21
CA PHE A 330 -4.18 -20.63 6.18
C PHE A 330 -3.91 -19.42 7.06
N VAL A 331 -2.64 -19.11 7.24
CA VAL A 331 -2.18 -17.87 7.87
C VAL A 331 -1.30 -17.13 6.88
N GLY A 332 -1.59 -15.84 6.65
CA GLY A 332 -0.80 -14.93 5.82
C GLY A 332 -0.19 -13.82 6.64
N LEU A 333 0.97 -13.32 6.20
CA LEU A 333 1.70 -12.23 6.83
C LEU A 333 2.25 -11.27 5.77
N SER A 334 2.07 -9.98 6.00
CA SER A 334 2.68 -8.91 5.19
C SER A 334 3.22 -7.78 6.07
N HIS A 335 4.22 -7.06 5.58
CA HIS A 335 4.73 -5.86 6.27
C HIS A 335 3.80 -4.68 5.99
N ASN A 336 3.11 -4.20 7.03
CA ASN A 336 2.06 -3.18 6.90
C ASN A 336 2.55 -1.79 6.49
N THR A 337 3.78 -1.40 6.83
CA THR A 337 4.33 -0.07 6.48
C THR A 337 5.19 -0.09 5.21
N VAL A 338 5.61 -1.25 4.75
CA VAL A 338 6.33 -1.45 3.49
C VAL A 338 5.36 -1.90 2.41
N ARG A 339 5.10 -3.20 2.23
CA ARG A 339 4.12 -3.69 1.23
C ARG A 339 2.76 -3.00 1.42
N GLY A 340 2.30 -2.91 2.64
CA GLY A 340 0.98 -2.39 2.99
C GLY A 340 0.83 -0.87 2.93
N ALA A 341 1.92 -0.10 2.81
CA ALA A 341 1.90 1.36 2.78
C ALA A 341 2.89 1.93 1.77
N ALA A 342 3.94 2.60 2.24
CA ALA A 342 4.85 3.34 1.38
C ALA A 342 5.52 2.49 0.30
N GLY A 343 5.95 1.28 0.61
CA GLY A 343 6.58 0.38 -0.37
C GLY A 343 5.62 -0.02 -1.50
N GLY A 344 4.36 -0.32 -1.17
CA GLY A 344 3.33 -0.60 -2.16
C GLY A 344 3.04 0.59 -3.06
N ALA A 345 3.05 1.81 -2.52
CA ALA A 345 2.87 3.03 -3.30
C ALA A 345 4.09 3.33 -4.19
N VAL A 346 5.31 3.08 -3.71
CA VAL A 346 6.54 3.22 -4.53
C VAL A 346 6.48 2.25 -5.72
N LEU A 347 6.14 0.98 -5.50
CA LEU A 347 5.99 0.00 -6.58
C LEU A 347 4.88 0.40 -7.57
N CYS A 348 3.78 0.98 -7.08
CA CYS A 348 2.73 1.53 -7.93
C CYS A 348 3.26 2.67 -8.82
N ALA A 349 4.04 3.60 -8.27
CA ALA A 349 4.66 4.68 -9.03
C ALA A 349 5.69 4.16 -10.06
N GLU A 350 6.46 3.14 -9.71
CA GLU A 350 7.37 2.47 -10.67
C GLU A 350 6.60 1.88 -11.84
N LEU A 351 5.48 1.19 -11.58
CA LEU A 351 4.63 0.63 -12.61
C LEU A 351 3.98 1.71 -13.46
N LEU A 352 3.45 2.77 -12.87
CA LEU A 352 2.89 3.93 -13.57
C LEU A 352 3.94 4.59 -14.49
N LYS A 353 5.19 4.70 -14.03
CA LYS A 353 6.30 5.18 -14.85
C LYS A 353 6.61 4.23 -16.00
N ALA A 354 6.73 2.94 -15.72
CA ALA A 354 7.02 1.91 -16.73
C ALA A 354 5.93 1.82 -17.82
N GLN A 355 4.67 2.09 -17.46
CA GLN A 355 3.52 2.12 -18.36
C GLN A 355 3.31 3.49 -19.05
N GLY A 356 4.17 4.48 -18.78
CA GLY A 356 4.12 5.80 -19.41
C GLY A 356 3.10 6.79 -18.86
N TYR A 357 2.45 6.48 -17.73
CA TYR A 357 1.54 7.43 -17.07
C TYR A 357 2.28 8.53 -16.30
N ILE A 358 3.38 8.19 -15.63
CA ILE A 358 4.25 9.17 -14.99
C ILE A 358 5.43 9.47 -15.89
N THR A 359 5.58 10.73 -16.25
CA THR A 359 6.66 11.25 -17.11
C THR A 359 7.34 12.45 -16.43
N LYS A 360 8.52 12.84 -16.88
CA LYS A 360 9.13 14.12 -16.47
C LYS A 360 8.31 15.31 -16.94
N LYS A 361 8.33 16.40 -16.16
CA LYS A 361 7.84 17.72 -16.59
C LYS A 361 8.76 18.34 -17.64
#